data_916cde4074e11020acf09a5541cbc0fa
#
_entry.id   916cde4074e11020acf09a5541cbc0fa
#
_cell.length_a   1.000
_cell.length_b   1.000
_cell.length_c   1.000
_cell.angle_alpha   90.00
_cell.angle_beta   90.00
_cell.angle_gamma   90.00
#
_symmetry.space_group_name_H-M   'P 1'
#
loop_
_entity.id
_entity.type
_entity.pdbx_description
1 polymer ?
#
loop_
_entity_poly.entity_id
_entity_poly.type
_entity_poly.pdbx_seq_one_letter_code
_entity_poly.pdbx_strand_id
1 'polypeptide(L)'
;MTVQLPNPASEDCRNLSSILARVGDKWSVLIVVLLGDGPKRFNEIKRMVGGISQRMLTFTLRGLERDGLVTRTVFPTTPQRVDYELTQLGSSLWEAVEPLGSWARAHVSEILTSREQFDEKDAN
;
A
#
# COMPACT_ATOMS: atom_id res chain seq x y z
N MET A 1 -4.88 -12.95 -19.79
CA MET A 1 -4.74 -13.90 -18.68
C MET A 1 -5.96 -13.82 -17.77
N THR A 2 -6.59 -14.94 -17.49
CA THR A 2 -7.78 -14.98 -16.66
C THR A 2 -7.39 -15.40 -15.24
N VAL A 3 -7.79 -14.60 -14.26
CA VAL A 3 -7.61 -14.97 -12.86
C VAL A 3 -8.78 -15.84 -12.44
N GLN A 4 -8.48 -17.05 -12.03
CA GLN A 4 -9.48 -17.97 -11.54
C GLN A 4 -9.50 -17.94 -10.03
N LEU A 5 -10.66 -17.60 -9.46
CA LEU A 5 -10.81 -17.52 -8.01
C LEU A 5 -11.16 -18.90 -7.45
N PRO A 6 -10.61 -19.25 -6.27
CA PRO A 6 -10.95 -20.50 -5.62
C PRO A 6 -12.37 -20.47 -5.06
N ASN A 7 -12.84 -21.62 -4.63
CA ASN A 7 -14.16 -21.76 -3.98
C ASN A 7 -14.26 -20.82 -2.78
N PRO A 8 -15.31 -19.97 -2.68
CA PRO A 8 -15.46 -19.00 -1.61
C PRO A 8 -15.42 -19.57 -0.18
N ALA A 9 -15.78 -20.84 -0.01
CA ALA A 9 -15.76 -21.48 1.31
C ALA A 9 -14.42 -22.13 1.64
N SER A 10 -13.46 -22.16 0.70
CA SER A 10 -12.20 -22.84 0.90
C SER A 10 -11.21 -21.97 1.69
N GLU A 11 -10.24 -22.66 2.32
CA GLU A 11 -9.14 -21.99 2.99
C GLU A 11 -8.30 -21.16 1.99
N ASP A 12 -8.13 -21.68 0.77
CA ASP A 12 -7.39 -20.97 -0.28
C ASP A 12 -8.04 -19.63 -0.61
N CYS A 13 -9.37 -19.60 -0.67
CA CYS A 13 -10.09 -18.36 -0.92
C CYS A 13 -9.91 -17.35 0.23
N ARG A 14 -9.97 -17.83 1.47
CA ARG A 14 -9.75 -16.96 2.64
C ARG A 14 -8.34 -16.41 2.65
N ASN A 15 -7.35 -17.23 2.31
CA ASN A 15 -5.95 -16.78 2.23
C ASN A 15 -5.76 -15.75 1.12
N LEU A 16 -6.30 -16.02 -0.06
CA LEU A 16 -6.22 -15.08 -1.17
C LEU A 16 -6.91 -13.75 -0.83
N SER A 17 -8.10 -13.82 -0.23
CA SER A 17 -8.83 -12.62 0.19
C SER A 17 -8.04 -11.80 1.20
N SER A 18 -7.40 -12.46 2.15
CA SER A 18 -6.58 -11.79 3.16
C SER A 18 -5.39 -11.06 2.53
N ILE A 19 -4.72 -11.71 1.57
CA ILE A 19 -3.59 -11.10 0.86
C ILE A 19 -4.06 -9.92 0.03
N LEU A 20 -5.16 -10.07 -0.70
CA LEU A 20 -5.71 -8.99 -1.51
C LEU A 20 -6.17 -7.81 -0.65
N ALA A 21 -6.70 -8.08 0.55
CA ALA A 21 -7.06 -7.01 1.48
C ALA A 21 -5.83 -6.21 1.90
N ARG A 22 -4.70 -6.90 2.13
CA ARG A 22 -3.45 -6.23 2.47
C ARG A 22 -2.93 -5.38 1.31
N VAL A 23 -2.82 -5.98 0.12
CA VAL A 23 -2.21 -5.29 -1.03
C VAL A 23 -3.14 -4.28 -1.68
N GLY A 24 -4.45 -4.34 -1.38
CA GLY A 24 -5.43 -3.36 -1.88
C GLY A 24 -5.67 -2.20 -0.93
N ASP A 25 -5.10 -2.25 0.28
CA ASP A 25 -5.23 -1.17 1.24
C ASP A 25 -4.47 0.07 0.76
N LYS A 26 -5.14 1.21 0.80
CA LYS A 26 -4.58 2.48 0.33
C LYS A 26 -3.22 2.79 0.95
N TRP A 27 -3.10 2.67 2.28
CA TRP A 27 -1.86 3.01 2.96
C TRP A 27 -0.74 2.02 2.63
N SER A 28 -1.07 0.73 2.51
CA SER A 28 -0.09 -0.29 2.13
C SER A 28 0.47 -0.03 0.74
N VAL A 29 -0.39 0.27 -0.24
CA VAL A 29 0.03 0.59 -1.60
C VAL A 29 0.96 1.80 -1.61
N LEU A 30 0.57 2.89 -0.92
CA LEU A 30 1.37 4.11 -0.89
C LEU A 30 2.74 3.87 -0.25
N ILE A 31 2.79 3.10 0.84
CA ILE A 31 4.06 2.80 1.51
C ILE A 31 4.96 1.95 0.63
N VAL A 32 4.41 0.92 -0.01
CA VAL A 32 5.19 0.05 -0.90
C VAL A 32 5.80 0.87 -2.05
N VAL A 33 4.99 1.71 -2.68
CA VAL A 33 5.47 2.56 -3.78
C VAL A 33 6.59 3.48 -3.28
N LEU A 34 6.40 4.08 -2.11
CA LEU A 34 7.36 4.98 -1.50
C LEU A 34 8.70 4.31 -1.21
N LEU A 35 8.68 3.07 -0.75
CA LEU A 35 9.89 2.34 -0.40
C LEU A 35 10.61 1.75 -1.61
N GLY A 36 10.07 1.94 -2.81
CA GLY A 36 10.67 1.40 -4.03
C GLY A 36 12.04 1.95 -4.34
N ASP A 37 12.35 3.16 -3.90
CA ASP A 37 13.66 3.77 -4.16
C ASP A 37 14.64 3.66 -2.99
N GLY A 38 14.32 2.89 -1.97
CA GLY A 38 15.25 2.60 -0.90
C GLY A 38 14.64 2.66 0.50
N PRO A 39 15.45 2.33 1.51
CA PRO A 39 15.00 2.35 2.91
C PRO A 39 14.61 3.77 3.37
N LYS A 40 13.65 3.83 4.28
CA LYS A 40 13.21 5.10 4.86
C LYS A 40 12.90 4.94 6.34
N ARG A 41 13.06 6.03 7.08
CA ARG A 41 12.74 6.08 8.51
C ARG A 41 11.25 6.32 8.70
N PHE A 42 10.74 5.93 9.86
CA PHE A 42 9.32 6.08 10.21
C PHE A 42 8.79 7.49 9.96
N ASN A 43 9.48 8.50 10.49
CA ASN A 43 9.02 9.89 10.35
C ASN A 43 9.10 10.39 8.91
N GLU A 44 10.05 9.89 8.16
CA GLU A 44 10.18 10.20 6.74
C GLU A 44 9.00 9.64 5.96
N ILE A 45 8.64 8.38 6.23
CA ILE A 45 7.48 7.75 5.61
C ILE A 45 6.21 8.53 5.96
N LYS A 46 6.05 8.88 7.25
CA LYS A 46 4.88 9.62 7.73
C LYS A 46 4.72 10.95 7.00
N ARG A 47 5.81 11.68 6.83
CA ARG A 47 5.80 12.97 6.14
C ARG A 47 5.48 12.82 4.66
N MET A 48 6.10 11.83 4.00
CA MET A 48 5.95 11.64 2.56
C MET A 48 4.58 11.11 2.17
N VAL A 49 4.00 10.20 2.98
CA VAL A 49 2.66 9.68 2.73
C VAL A 49 1.61 10.78 2.91
N GLY A 50 1.74 11.56 3.98
CA GLY A 50 0.80 12.65 4.27
C GLY A 50 -0.57 12.16 4.73
N GLY A 51 -1.12 12.82 5.72
CA GLY A 51 -2.49 12.54 6.16
C GLY A 51 -2.70 11.24 6.94
N ILE A 52 -1.66 10.44 7.14
CA ILE A 52 -1.74 9.23 7.93
C ILE A 52 -1.43 9.53 9.39
N SER A 53 -2.22 8.97 10.33
CA SER A 53 -1.93 9.08 11.74
C SER A 53 -0.75 8.18 12.12
N GLN A 54 -0.07 8.52 13.21
CA GLN A 54 1.02 7.69 13.71
C GLN A 54 0.54 6.27 14.03
N ARG A 55 -0.65 6.16 14.60
CA ARG A 55 -1.24 4.87 14.94
C ARG A 55 -1.49 4.02 13.69
N MET A 56 -2.06 4.63 12.65
CA MET A 56 -2.35 3.92 11.40
C MET A 56 -1.06 3.53 10.68
N LEU A 57 -0.06 4.41 10.68
CA LEU A 57 1.22 4.09 10.06
C LEU A 57 1.90 2.92 10.77
N THR A 58 1.92 2.93 12.10
CA THR A 58 2.47 1.82 12.89
C THR A 58 1.74 0.52 12.56
N PHE A 59 0.42 0.56 12.55
CA PHE A 59 -0.41 -0.61 12.24
C PHE A 59 -0.12 -1.15 10.84
N THR A 60 -0.04 -0.26 9.85
CA THR A 60 0.19 -0.66 8.47
C THR A 60 1.59 -1.24 8.28
N LEU A 61 2.62 -0.59 8.85
CA LEU A 61 3.99 -1.09 8.76
C LEU A 61 4.16 -2.44 9.43
N ARG A 62 3.51 -2.65 10.57
CA ARG A 62 3.55 -3.96 11.25
C ARG A 62 2.87 -5.04 10.42
N GLY A 63 1.77 -4.70 9.75
CA GLY A 63 1.12 -5.62 8.84
C GLY A 63 2.00 -6.02 7.66
N LEU A 64 2.66 -5.04 7.05
CA LEU A 64 3.58 -5.30 5.94
C LEU A 64 4.78 -6.14 6.40
N GLU A 65 5.29 -5.87 7.59
CA GLU A 65 6.38 -6.65 8.17
C GLU A 65 5.93 -8.09 8.44
N ARG A 66 4.76 -8.26 9.03
CA ARG A 66 4.18 -9.59 9.32
C ARG A 66 4.02 -10.42 8.05
N ASP A 67 3.64 -9.78 6.95
CA ASP A 67 3.42 -10.46 5.67
C ASP A 67 4.74 -10.67 4.89
N GLY A 68 5.87 -10.25 5.45
CA GLY A 68 7.17 -10.47 4.81
C GLY A 68 7.47 -9.52 3.67
N LEU A 69 6.73 -8.40 3.56
CA LEU A 69 6.89 -7.43 2.48
C LEU A 69 7.91 -6.35 2.83
N VAL A 70 8.13 -6.12 4.12
CA VAL A 70 9.00 -5.07 4.64
C VAL A 70 9.83 -5.63 5.78
N THR A 71 11.09 -5.22 5.86
CA THR A 71 11.94 -5.47 7.03
C THR A 71 12.06 -4.19 7.85
N ARG A 72 12.14 -4.38 9.16
CA ARG A 72 12.34 -3.32 10.12
C ARG A 72 13.69 -3.52 10.76
N THR A 73 14.59 -2.54 10.59
CA THR A 73 15.93 -2.61 11.15
C THR A 73 16.09 -1.53 12.20
N VAL A 74 16.47 -1.94 13.41
CA VAL A 74 16.70 -1.01 14.53
C VAL A 74 18.20 -0.79 14.67
N PHE A 75 18.61 0.48 14.65
CA PHE A 75 20.00 0.86 14.86
C PHE A 75 20.15 1.40 16.29
N PRO A 76 21.15 0.94 17.05
CA PRO A 76 21.31 1.34 18.47
C PRO A 76 21.98 2.71 18.60
N THR A 77 21.43 3.72 17.96
CA THR A 77 21.90 5.09 18.04
C THR A 77 21.10 5.85 19.10
N THR A 78 21.53 7.08 19.44
CA THR A 78 20.84 7.94 20.38
C THR A 78 20.52 9.26 19.65
N PRO A 79 19.25 9.55 19.33
CA PRO A 79 18.07 8.70 19.52
C PRO A 79 18.07 7.46 18.64
N GLN A 80 17.28 6.46 19.02
CA GLN A 80 17.18 5.21 18.27
C GLN A 80 16.67 5.45 16.86
N ARG A 81 17.32 4.82 15.89
CA ARG A 81 16.92 4.91 14.48
C ARG A 81 16.30 3.60 14.05
N VAL A 82 15.17 3.70 13.35
CA VAL A 82 14.46 2.54 12.80
C VAL A 82 14.25 2.78 11.30
N ASP A 83 14.76 1.88 10.49
CA ASP A 83 14.62 1.93 9.03
C ASP A 83 13.68 0.83 8.56
N TYR A 84 12.87 1.15 7.56
CA TYR A 84 11.97 0.21 6.88
C TYR A 84 12.42 0.06 5.43
N GLU A 85 12.44 -1.17 4.94
CA GLU A 85 12.92 -1.48 3.60
C GLU A 85 12.09 -2.61 3.00
N LEU A 86 11.84 -2.56 1.69
CA LEU A 86 11.17 -3.65 1.00
C LEU A 86 12.05 -4.90 1.01
N THR A 87 11.44 -6.05 1.26
CA THR A 87 12.07 -7.33 1.03
C THR A 87 12.05 -7.64 -0.47
N GLN A 88 12.65 -8.76 -0.86
CA GLN A 88 12.53 -9.22 -2.25
C GLN A 88 11.05 -9.43 -2.62
N LEU A 89 10.26 -10.00 -1.71
CA LEU A 89 8.82 -10.17 -1.92
C LEU A 89 8.13 -8.81 -2.03
N GLY A 90 8.48 -7.86 -1.17
CA GLY A 90 7.94 -6.49 -1.24
C GLY A 90 8.29 -5.80 -2.54
N SER A 91 9.50 -6.00 -3.05
CA SER A 91 9.91 -5.45 -4.35
C SER A 91 9.09 -6.03 -5.49
N SER A 92 8.73 -7.32 -5.42
CA SER A 92 7.86 -7.93 -6.43
C SER A 92 6.45 -7.32 -6.39
N LEU A 93 5.97 -7.00 -5.19
CA LEU A 93 4.70 -6.30 -5.06
C LEU A 93 4.78 -4.88 -5.62
N TRP A 94 5.89 -4.17 -5.39
CA TRP A 94 6.12 -2.85 -5.96
C TRP A 94 5.98 -2.88 -7.48
N GLU A 95 6.52 -3.89 -8.14
CA GLU A 95 6.42 -4.04 -9.59
C GLU A 95 4.97 -4.19 -10.06
N ALA A 96 4.10 -4.74 -9.22
CA ALA A 96 2.69 -4.89 -9.53
C ALA A 96 1.89 -3.62 -9.26
N VAL A 97 2.20 -2.89 -8.18
CA VAL A 97 1.40 -1.73 -7.78
C VAL A 97 1.85 -0.42 -8.41
N GLU A 98 3.11 -0.31 -8.80
CA GLU A 98 3.62 0.92 -9.40
C GLU A 98 2.88 1.27 -10.71
N PRO A 99 2.67 0.33 -11.63
CA PRO A 99 1.86 0.62 -12.82
C PRO A 99 0.43 1.03 -12.50
N LEU A 100 -0.15 0.47 -11.44
CA LEU A 100 -1.50 0.85 -11.01
C LEU A 100 -1.51 2.31 -10.54
N GLY A 101 -0.52 2.71 -9.76
CA GLY A 101 -0.38 4.09 -9.32
C GLY A 101 -0.17 5.06 -10.47
N SER A 102 0.62 4.68 -11.46
CA SER A 102 0.84 5.46 -12.68
C SER A 102 -0.46 5.63 -13.45
N TRP A 103 -1.23 4.57 -13.58
CA TRP A 103 -2.53 4.61 -14.25
C TRP A 103 -3.46 5.59 -13.53
N ALA A 104 -3.55 5.49 -12.21
CA ALA A 104 -4.40 6.37 -11.42
C ALA A 104 -4.01 7.84 -11.61
N ARG A 105 -2.72 8.13 -11.57
CA ARG A 105 -2.20 9.49 -11.75
C ARG A 105 -2.53 10.03 -13.13
N ALA A 106 -2.44 9.20 -14.16
CA ALA A 106 -2.72 9.61 -15.53
C ALA A 106 -4.22 9.89 -15.78
N HIS A 107 -5.10 9.36 -14.93
CA HIS A 107 -6.55 9.44 -15.13
C HIS A 107 -7.30 10.23 -14.07
N VAL A 108 -6.59 10.94 -13.19
CA VAL A 108 -7.21 11.71 -12.10
C VAL A 108 -8.24 12.68 -12.64
N SER A 109 -7.86 13.50 -13.62
CA SER A 109 -8.75 14.54 -14.17
C SER A 109 -10.02 13.94 -14.78
N GLU A 110 -9.86 12.86 -15.53
CA GLU A 110 -10.99 12.19 -16.18
C GLU A 110 -11.97 11.63 -15.14
N ILE A 111 -11.42 11.00 -14.09
CA ILE A 111 -12.25 10.42 -13.02
C ILE A 111 -12.97 11.51 -12.24
N LEU A 112 -12.26 12.59 -11.90
CA LEU A 112 -12.86 13.70 -11.16
C LEU A 112 -13.98 14.35 -11.95
N THR A 113 -13.79 14.54 -13.25
CA THR A 113 -14.85 15.07 -14.13
C THR A 113 -16.06 14.16 -14.15
N SER A 114 -15.83 12.85 -14.23
CA SER A 114 -16.91 11.86 -14.21
C SER A 114 -17.70 11.92 -12.91
N ARG A 115 -17.00 12.05 -11.77
CA ARG A 115 -17.64 12.17 -10.46
C ARG A 115 -18.50 13.43 -10.35
N GLU A 116 -17.99 14.56 -10.84
CA GLU A 116 -18.73 15.83 -10.84
C GLU A 116 -20.02 15.71 -11.64
N GLN A 117 -19.95 15.11 -12.82
CA GLN A 117 -21.12 14.93 -13.68
C GLN A 117 -22.15 14.00 -13.04
N PHE A 118 -21.70 12.95 -12.38
CA PHE A 118 -22.58 12.04 -11.65
C PHE A 118 -23.28 12.76 -10.49
N ASP A 119 -22.52 13.50 -9.70
CA ASP A 119 -23.03 14.21 -8.53
C ASP A 119 -24.05 15.28 -8.93
N GLU A 120 -23.83 16.02 -10.01
CA GLU A 120 -24.78 16.99 -10.54
C GLU A 120 -26.08 16.31 -10.96
N LYS A 121 -25.96 15.17 -11.66
CA LYS A 121 -27.13 14.43 -12.15
C LYS A 121 -27.91 13.82 -11.00
N ASP A 122 -27.23 13.31 -9.97
CA ASP A 122 -27.85 12.71 -8.80
C ASP A 122 -28.50 13.75 -7.89
N ALA A 123 -28.01 15.01 -7.92
CA ALA A 123 -28.55 16.09 -7.12
C ALA A 123 -29.91 16.62 -7.67
N ASN A 124 -30.21 16.31 -8.92
CA ASN A 124 -31.50 16.70 -9.55
C ASN A 124 -32.52 15.54 -9.40
#